data_cd0e371a7bf4aaf02c317c6851b97e74
#
_entry.id   cd0e371a7bf4aaf02c317c6851b97e74
#
_cell.length_a   1.000
_cell.length_b   1.000
_cell.length_c   1.000
_cell.angle_alpha   90.00
_cell.angle_beta   90.00
_cell.angle_gamma   90.00
#
_symmetry.space_group_name_H-M   'P 1'
#
loop_
_entity.id
_entity.type
_entity.pdbx_description
1 polymer ?
#
loop_
_entity_poly.entity_id
_entity_poly.type
_entity_poly.pdbx_seq_one_letter_code
_entity_poly.pdbx_strand_id
1 'polypeptide(L)'
;MKIDLRSDTVTKPTKEMLEFMMQAQVGDDVYKEDLTVNKLEEKVAKMFGKETALFFPTGTMANQTAIKLHTNPGDQVIGDK
;
A
#
# COMPACT_ATOMS: atom_id res chain seq x y z
N MET A 1 -6.68 6.69 -28.76
CA MET A 1 -6.40 6.52 -27.32
C MET A 1 -7.46 5.58 -26.73
N LYS A 2 -7.04 4.55 -26.05
CA LYS A 2 -7.95 3.64 -25.35
C LYS A 2 -8.00 4.02 -23.86
N ILE A 3 -9.19 4.29 -23.36
CA ILE A 3 -9.41 4.58 -21.93
C ILE A 3 -9.92 3.30 -21.28
N ASP A 4 -9.25 2.84 -20.25
CA ASP A 4 -9.60 1.62 -19.52
C ASP A 4 -9.79 1.95 -18.04
N LEU A 5 -11.00 1.86 -17.55
CA LEU A 5 -11.38 2.18 -16.17
C LEU A 5 -11.79 0.93 -15.36
N ARG A 6 -11.39 -0.26 -15.81
CA ARG A 6 -11.73 -1.52 -15.10
C ARG A 6 -11.15 -1.58 -13.69
N SER A 7 -9.91 -1.17 -13.54
CA SER A 7 -9.17 -1.29 -12.30
C SER A 7 -7.89 -0.46 -12.38
N ASP A 8 -7.43 0.00 -11.24
CA ASP A 8 -6.10 0.60 -11.09
C ASP A 8 -4.98 -0.37 -11.50
N THR A 9 -5.21 -1.67 -11.35
CA THR A 9 -4.22 -2.70 -11.67
C THR A 9 -3.84 -2.79 -13.15
N VAL A 10 -4.64 -2.23 -14.06
CA VAL A 10 -4.29 -2.17 -15.49
C VAL A 10 -3.38 -0.99 -15.84
N THR A 11 -3.14 -0.09 -14.90
CA THR A 11 -2.22 1.03 -15.11
C THR A 11 -0.77 0.55 -15.05
N LYS A 12 0.08 1.23 -15.80
CA LYS A 12 1.51 0.93 -15.84
C LYS A 12 2.29 2.05 -15.14
N PRO A 13 3.44 1.73 -14.54
CA PRO A 13 4.28 2.77 -13.96
C PRO A 13 4.80 3.72 -15.05
N THR A 14 4.98 4.98 -14.69
CA THR A 14 5.61 5.96 -15.55
C THR A 14 7.12 5.70 -15.67
N LYS A 15 7.77 6.36 -16.63
CA LYS A 15 9.23 6.27 -16.77
C LYS A 15 9.93 6.74 -15.49
N GLU A 16 9.46 7.84 -14.90
CA GLU A 16 10.01 8.40 -13.67
C GLU A 16 9.86 7.43 -12.49
N MET A 17 8.74 6.72 -12.40
CA MET A 17 8.54 5.69 -11.37
C MET A 17 9.54 4.55 -11.52
N LEU A 18 9.77 4.10 -12.76
CA LEU A 18 10.75 3.03 -13.04
C LEU A 18 12.18 3.46 -12.71
N GLU A 19 12.56 4.69 -13.08
CA GLU A 19 13.87 5.25 -12.74
C GLU A 19 14.06 5.37 -11.22
N PHE A 20 13.05 5.85 -10.51
CA PHE A 20 13.07 5.91 -9.05
C PHE A 20 13.25 4.52 -8.42
N MET A 21 12.52 3.53 -8.92
CA MET A 21 12.63 2.15 -8.46
C MET A 21 14.04 1.60 -8.63
N MET A 22 14.67 1.86 -9.78
CA MET A 22 16.03 1.38 -10.07
C MET A 22 17.10 2.01 -9.16
N GLN A 23 16.84 3.21 -8.65
CA GLN A 23 17.78 3.94 -7.78
C GLN A 23 17.44 3.83 -6.30
N ALA A 24 16.32 3.18 -5.95
CA ALA A 24 15.86 3.10 -4.58
C ALA A 24 16.82 2.29 -3.71
N GLN A 25 17.10 2.79 -2.52
CA GLN A 25 17.82 2.04 -1.49
C GLN A 25 16.87 1.00 -0.89
N VAL A 26 17.33 -0.22 -0.85
CA VAL A 26 16.58 -1.35 -0.30
C VAL A 26 17.27 -1.89 0.95
N GLY A 27 16.51 -2.52 1.82
CA GLY A 27 16.99 -3.16 3.03
C GLY A 27 15.99 -4.16 3.57
N ASP A 28 16.31 -4.77 4.69
CA ASP A 28 15.42 -5.74 5.32
C ASP A 28 14.28 -5.05 6.07
N ASP A 29 13.06 -5.17 5.53
CA ASP A 29 11.89 -4.52 6.13
C ASP A 29 11.50 -5.12 7.49
N VAL A 30 11.83 -6.38 7.73
CA VAL A 30 11.58 -7.04 9.04
C VAL A 30 12.30 -6.29 10.17
N TYR A 31 13.52 -5.82 9.91
CA TYR A 31 14.31 -5.05 10.85
C TYR A 31 14.20 -3.53 10.66
N LYS A 32 13.25 -3.07 9.83
CA LYS A 32 13.08 -1.64 9.51
C LYS A 32 14.33 -0.98 8.90
N GLU A 33 15.07 -1.74 8.12
CA GLU A 33 16.27 -1.29 7.44
C GLU A 33 16.03 -0.83 6.00
N ASP A 34 14.83 -1.06 5.45
CA ASP A 34 14.45 -0.55 4.14
C ASP A 34 14.03 0.93 4.23
N LEU A 35 14.98 1.81 3.90
CA LEU A 35 14.77 3.25 4.01
C LEU A 35 13.70 3.77 3.06
N THR A 36 13.52 3.14 1.91
CA THR A 36 12.51 3.56 0.93
C THR A 36 11.10 3.24 1.42
N VAL A 37 10.89 2.06 2.00
CA VAL A 37 9.62 1.69 2.64
C VAL A 37 9.33 2.60 3.83
N ASN A 38 10.30 2.85 4.69
CA ASN A 38 10.14 3.73 5.85
C ASN A 38 9.71 5.15 5.43
N LYS A 39 10.35 5.72 4.41
CA LYS A 39 9.98 7.04 3.86
C LYS A 39 8.59 7.05 3.26
N LEU A 40 8.17 5.97 2.59
CA LEU A 40 6.82 5.85 2.06
C LEU A 40 5.78 5.88 3.19
N GLU A 41 6.00 5.09 4.23
CA GLU A 41 5.10 5.03 5.39
C GLU A 41 4.99 6.39 6.08
N GLU A 42 6.09 7.07 6.34
CA GLU A 42 6.11 8.42 6.91
C GLU A 42 5.37 9.44 6.03
N LYS A 43 5.63 9.41 4.74
CA LYS A 43 5.00 10.33 3.78
C LYS A 43 3.48 10.15 3.73
N VAL A 44 3.01 8.90 3.69
CA VAL A 44 1.58 8.58 3.65
C VAL A 44 0.91 8.96 4.97
N ALA A 45 1.51 8.62 6.11
CA ALA A 45 1.00 9.00 7.42
C ALA A 45 0.81 10.53 7.51
N LYS A 46 1.82 11.28 7.11
CA LYS A 46 1.78 12.75 7.09
C LYS A 46 0.72 13.30 6.14
N MET A 47 0.59 12.72 4.95
CA MET A 47 -0.38 13.13 3.93
C MET A 47 -1.83 13.00 4.44
N PHE A 48 -2.11 11.97 5.21
CA PHE A 48 -3.45 11.71 5.77
C PHE A 48 -3.62 12.20 7.22
N GLY A 49 -2.63 12.86 7.80
CA GLY A 49 -2.68 13.37 9.17
C GLY A 49 -2.82 12.27 10.22
N LYS A 50 -2.21 11.10 9.98
CA LYS A 50 -2.24 9.95 10.88
C LYS A 50 -0.89 9.77 11.58
N GLU A 51 -0.91 9.08 12.71
CA GLU A 51 0.32 8.82 13.48
C GLU A 51 1.30 7.93 12.73
N THR A 52 0.77 6.96 11.98
CA THR A 52 1.57 6.01 11.24
C THR A 52 0.82 5.49 10.01
N ALA A 53 1.55 4.86 9.12
CA ALA A 53 1.03 4.08 8.01
C ALA A 53 1.83 2.78 7.91
N LEU A 54 1.27 1.78 7.30
CA LEU A 54 1.92 0.48 7.13
C LEU A 54 1.81 0.06 5.67
N PHE A 55 2.94 -0.25 5.07
CA PHE A 55 3.01 -0.77 3.71
C PHE A 55 2.65 -2.26 3.69
N PHE A 56 1.83 -2.65 2.71
CA PHE A 56 1.53 -4.04 2.40
C PHE A 56 1.89 -4.35 0.96
N PRO A 57 2.50 -5.51 0.67
CA PRO A 57 2.90 -5.86 -0.69
C PRO A 57 1.72 -6.13 -1.63
N THR A 58 0.52 -6.37 -1.09
CA THR A 58 -0.70 -6.56 -1.89
C THR A 58 -1.89 -5.84 -1.26
N GLY A 59 -2.82 -5.37 -2.10
CA GLY A 59 -4.07 -4.78 -1.63
C GLY A 59 -4.96 -5.78 -0.89
N THR A 60 -4.94 -7.05 -1.29
CA THR A 60 -5.68 -8.12 -0.59
C THR A 60 -5.20 -8.27 0.85
N MET A 61 -3.90 -8.27 1.09
CA MET A 61 -3.35 -8.33 2.44
C MET A 61 -3.75 -7.10 3.27
N ALA A 62 -3.70 -5.91 2.68
CA ALA A 62 -4.11 -4.67 3.34
C ALA A 62 -5.58 -4.72 3.74
N ASN A 63 -6.47 -5.12 2.81
CA ASN A 63 -7.91 -5.22 3.07
C ASN A 63 -8.24 -6.25 4.15
N GLN A 64 -7.66 -7.44 4.09
CA GLN A 64 -7.87 -8.47 5.09
C GLN A 64 -7.38 -8.03 6.47
N THR A 65 -6.24 -7.38 6.54
CA THR A 65 -5.70 -6.86 7.80
C THR A 65 -6.62 -5.78 8.38
N ALA A 66 -7.10 -4.84 7.55
CA ALA A 66 -8.02 -3.79 7.99
C ALA A 66 -9.32 -4.38 8.55
N ILE A 67 -9.91 -5.35 7.85
CA ILE A 67 -11.13 -6.03 8.32
C ILE A 67 -10.87 -6.73 9.65
N LYS A 68 -9.77 -7.46 9.76
CA LYS A 68 -9.42 -8.18 10.99
C LYS A 68 -9.21 -7.25 12.19
N LEU A 69 -8.64 -6.08 11.97
CA LEU A 69 -8.41 -5.10 13.05
C LEU A 69 -9.71 -4.51 13.60
N HIS A 70 -10.75 -4.42 12.78
CA HIS A 70 -12.02 -3.78 13.12
C HIS A 70 -13.15 -4.77 13.44
N THR A 71 -12.89 -6.06 13.42
CA THR A 71 -13.90 -7.09 13.64
C THR A 71 -13.40 -8.19 14.59
N ASN A 72 -14.36 -8.84 15.24
CA ASN A 72 -14.13 -10.04 16.04
C ASN A 72 -14.86 -11.24 15.41
N PRO A 73 -14.47 -12.48 15.74
CA PRO A 73 -15.22 -13.67 15.33
C PRO A 73 -16.70 -13.56 15.69
N GLY A 74 -17.58 -13.77 14.70
CA GLY A 74 -19.02 -13.63 14.85
C GLY A 74 -19.60 -12.30 14.40
N ASP A 75 -18.78 -11.28 14.17
CA ASP A 75 -19.21 -10.00 13.61
C ASP A 75 -19.64 -10.15 12.14
N GLN A 76 -20.57 -9.29 11.73
CA GLN A 76 -21.01 -9.23 10.34
C GLN A 76 -20.30 -8.12 9.60
N VAL A 77 -19.89 -8.40 8.37
CA VAL A 77 -19.32 -7.42 7.45
C VAL A 77 -20.26 -7.28 6.25
N ILE A 78 -20.69 -6.06 5.98
CA ILE A 78 -21.56 -5.75 4.84
C ILE A 78 -20.69 -5.13 3.75
N GLY A 79 -20.78 -5.68 2.55
CA GLY A 79 -20.03 -5.20 1.38
C GLY A 79 -20.80 -5.45 0.11
N ASP A 80 -20.35 -4.80 -0.97
CA ASP A 80 -20.86 -5.05 -2.32
C ASP A 80 -20.23 -6.34 -2.91
N LYS A 81 -20.89 -6.89 -3.94
CA LYS A 81 -20.42 -8.09 -4.64
C LYS A 81 -19.32 -7.78 -5.64
#